data_81bc58f88d450871c2e46acaa2b98c14
#
_entry.id   81bc58f88d450871c2e46acaa2b98c14
#
_cell.length_a   1.000
_cell.length_b   1.000
_cell.length_c   1.000
_cell.angle_alpha   90.00
_cell.angle_beta   90.00
_cell.angle_gamma   90.00
#
_symmetry.space_group_name_H-M   'P 1'
#
loop_
_entity.id
_entity.type
_entity.pdbx_description
1 polymer ?
#
loop_
_entity_poly.entity_id
_entity_poly.type
_entity_poly.pdbx_seq_one_letter_code
_entity_poly.pdbx_strand_id
1 'polypeptide(L)'
;MYTVPMPARAPAMPADERRAAIIAATLPLLLERGTNISTRQIAEAACIAEGTIFSVFKDKDAVVQAVVDAALDPAPTERELNAIDPSLPFEDRLVEAVTIMQRRANRIWPLIASIGETHARRPAPPDFEALHEIVAAEEPRLRADSATAARQLRALTWASSNPVLFAGEPLTAREIVTVFLHGVLVDGCTHGGDGS
;
A
#
# COMPACT_ATOMS: atom_id res chain seq x y z
N MET A 1 11.53 31.00 52.95
CA MET A 1 12.28 30.21 51.97
C MET A 1 11.26 29.42 51.17
N TYR A 2 10.84 29.96 49.98
CA TYR A 2 9.83 29.30 49.12
C TYR A 2 10.52 28.28 48.24
N THR A 3 10.26 27.00 48.45
CA THR A 3 10.70 25.93 47.56
C THR A 3 9.71 25.87 46.40
N VAL A 4 10.14 26.31 45.20
CA VAL A 4 9.38 26.12 43.96
C VAL A 4 9.42 24.65 43.63
N PRO A 5 8.28 23.95 43.48
CA PRO A 5 8.26 22.57 43.07
C PRO A 5 8.74 22.49 41.59
N MET A 6 9.81 21.70 41.35
CA MET A 6 10.21 21.41 39.96
C MET A 6 9.08 20.71 39.21
N PRO A 7 8.78 21.14 37.98
CA PRO A 7 7.76 20.49 37.19
C PRO A 7 8.14 19.00 37.00
N ALA A 8 7.17 18.12 37.24
CA ALA A 8 7.33 16.69 37.04
C ALA A 8 7.75 16.45 35.58
N ARG A 9 8.84 15.71 35.39
CA ARG A 9 9.35 15.33 34.06
C ARG A 9 8.24 14.59 33.35
N ALA A 10 7.87 15.07 32.15
CA ALA A 10 6.87 14.39 31.31
C ALA A 10 7.22 12.91 31.17
N PRO A 11 6.23 11.98 31.24
CA PRO A 11 6.49 10.57 31.14
C PRO A 11 7.22 10.29 29.79
N ALA A 12 8.24 9.43 29.87
CA ALA A 12 9.00 9.06 28.69
C ALA A 12 8.07 8.36 27.67
N MET A 13 8.09 8.79 26.42
CA MET A 13 7.34 8.18 25.32
C MET A 13 7.62 6.67 25.26
N PRO A 14 6.59 5.80 25.18
CA PRO A 14 6.74 4.36 25.02
C PRO A 14 7.63 4.00 23.83
N ALA A 15 8.29 2.84 23.89
CA ALA A 15 9.23 2.41 22.84
C ALA A 15 8.54 2.27 21.47
N ASP A 16 7.31 1.76 21.45
CA ASP A 16 6.53 1.58 20.21
C ASP A 16 6.10 2.91 19.58
N GLU A 17 5.67 3.86 20.41
CA GLU A 17 5.34 5.22 19.93
C GLU A 17 6.57 5.93 19.38
N ARG A 18 7.71 5.77 20.05
CA ARG A 18 8.98 6.32 19.60
C ARG A 18 9.42 5.69 18.27
N ARG A 19 9.27 4.36 18.16
CA ARG A 19 9.55 3.64 16.92
C ARG A 19 8.67 4.18 15.76
N ALA A 20 7.38 4.32 15.99
CA ALA A 20 6.45 4.85 15.01
C ALA A 20 6.78 6.30 14.60
N ALA A 21 7.17 7.16 15.56
CA ALA A 21 7.56 8.53 15.29
C ALA A 21 8.84 8.61 14.43
N ILE A 22 9.84 7.77 14.70
CA ILE A 22 11.08 7.68 13.90
C ILE A 22 10.75 7.22 12.48
N ILE A 23 9.93 6.20 12.31
CA ILE A 23 9.50 5.69 11.00
C ILE A 23 8.79 6.81 10.20
N ALA A 24 7.82 7.48 10.82
CA ALA A 24 7.06 8.56 10.18
C ALA A 24 7.96 9.74 9.75
N ALA A 25 8.92 10.13 10.59
CA ALA A 25 9.86 11.19 10.27
C ALA A 25 10.88 10.81 9.19
N THR A 26 11.19 9.52 9.05
CA THR A 26 12.18 9.03 8.09
C THR A 26 11.61 8.91 6.67
N LEU A 27 10.33 8.61 6.52
CA LEU A 27 9.70 8.42 5.20
C LEU A 27 9.90 9.60 4.25
N PRO A 28 9.64 10.86 4.63
CA PRO A 28 9.89 12.02 3.75
C PRO A 28 11.36 12.15 3.34
N LEU A 29 12.28 11.86 4.25
CA LEU A 29 13.71 11.90 3.95
C LEU A 29 14.11 10.85 2.91
N LEU A 30 13.56 9.64 3.01
CA LEU A 30 13.80 8.58 2.02
C LEU A 30 13.23 8.95 0.65
N LEU A 31 12.05 9.54 0.60
CA LEU A 31 11.45 10.01 -0.66
C LEU A 31 12.28 11.09 -1.35
N GLU A 32 12.88 12.01 -0.56
CA GLU A 32 13.68 13.13 -1.09
C GLU A 32 15.12 12.71 -1.47
N ARG A 33 15.76 11.88 -0.63
CA ARG A 33 17.22 11.65 -0.66
C ARG A 33 17.62 10.19 -0.84
N GLY A 34 16.65 9.31 -0.96
CA GLY A 34 16.91 7.87 -0.96
C GLY A 34 17.59 7.41 0.32
N THR A 35 18.46 6.41 0.20
CA THR A 35 19.23 5.88 1.34
C THR A 35 20.43 6.72 1.75
N ASN A 36 20.71 7.86 1.05
CA ASN A 36 21.78 8.81 1.38
C ASN A 36 21.40 9.73 2.54
N ILE A 37 20.81 9.19 3.59
CA ILE A 37 20.47 9.88 4.83
C ILE A 37 21.34 9.39 5.97
N SER A 38 21.62 10.27 6.94
CA SER A 38 22.34 9.93 8.16
C SER A 38 21.38 9.75 9.35
N THR A 39 21.82 9.00 10.38
CA THR A 39 21.09 8.89 11.64
C THR A 39 20.86 10.24 12.29
N ARG A 40 21.80 11.16 12.17
CA ARG A 40 21.65 12.54 12.63
C ARG A 40 20.48 13.26 11.95
N GLN A 41 20.34 13.15 10.62
CA GLN A 41 19.22 13.75 9.88
C GLN A 41 17.88 13.13 10.27
N ILE A 42 17.85 11.82 10.51
CA ILE A 42 16.66 11.12 11.03
C ILE A 42 16.29 11.66 12.41
N ALA A 43 17.28 11.82 13.31
CA ALA A 43 17.06 12.34 14.65
C ALA A 43 16.54 13.77 14.66
N GLU A 44 17.12 14.62 13.81
CA GLU A 44 16.68 16.00 13.58
C GLU A 44 15.22 16.04 13.09
N ALA A 45 14.87 15.23 12.10
CA ALA A 45 13.49 15.15 11.57
C ALA A 45 12.48 14.61 12.59
N ALA A 46 12.90 13.68 13.44
CA ALA A 46 12.07 13.11 14.51
C ALA A 46 12.07 13.97 15.80
N CYS A 47 12.79 15.08 15.83
CA CYS A 47 12.97 15.94 17.01
C CYS A 47 13.44 15.20 18.26
N ILE A 48 14.42 14.27 18.10
CA ILE A 48 15.00 13.47 19.19
C ILE A 48 16.54 13.57 19.18
N ALA A 49 17.17 13.15 20.26
CA ALA A 49 18.63 12.97 20.27
C ALA A 49 19.03 11.75 19.42
N GLU A 50 20.13 11.82 18.67
CA GLU A 50 20.60 10.74 17.79
C GLU A 50 20.76 9.39 18.53
N GLY A 51 21.29 9.41 19.75
CA GLY A 51 21.39 8.21 20.61
C GLY A 51 20.04 7.54 20.91
N THR A 52 18.94 8.28 20.80
CA THR A 52 17.59 7.75 21.00
C THR A 52 17.17 6.76 19.89
N ILE A 53 17.67 6.95 18.67
CA ILE A 53 17.41 6.02 17.55
C ILE A 53 17.91 4.63 17.94
N PHE A 54 19.13 4.55 18.48
CA PHE A 54 19.76 3.28 18.84
C PHE A 54 19.13 2.58 20.07
N SER A 55 18.20 3.26 20.76
CA SER A 55 17.40 2.61 21.81
C SER A 55 16.28 1.71 21.26
N VAL A 56 15.89 1.87 19.97
CA VAL A 56 14.78 1.15 19.33
C VAL A 56 15.15 0.52 17.98
N PHE A 57 16.27 0.92 17.37
CA PHE A 57 16.79 0.37 16.12
C PHE A 57 18.28 0.05 16.28
N LYS A 58 18.70 -1.07 15.71
CA LYS A 58 20.10 -1.51 15.76
C LYS A 58 21.05 -0.56 14.99
N ASP A 59 20.60 -0.14 13.80
CA ASP A 59 21.38 0.66 12.87
C ASP A 59 20.43 1.43 11.92
N LYS A 60 21.02 2.22 11.02
CA LYS A 60 20.29 2.98 10.00
C LYS A 60 19.47 2.07 9.06
N ASP A 61 20.05 0.94 8.68
CA ASP A 61 19.39 0.03 7.73
C ASP A 61 18.15 -0.59 8.36
N ALA A 62 18.17 -0.84 9.67
CA ALA A 62 16.99 -1.28 10.42
C ALA A 62 15.88 -0.21 10.44
N VAL A 63 16.23 1.10 10.47
CA VAL A 63 15.25 2.18 10.34
C VAL A 63 14.65 2.17 8.92
N VAL A 64 15.50 2.11 7.88
CA VAL A 64 15.06 2.07 6.48
C VAL A 64 14.14 0.87 6.24
N GLN A 65 14.53 -0.33 6.70
CA GLN A 65 13.71 -1.53 6.57
C GLN A 65 12.36 -1.36 7.28
N ALA A 66 12.32 -0.78 8.47
CA ALA A 66 11.08 -0.54 9.20
C ALA A 66 10.15 0.45 8.48
N VAL A 67 10.68 1.46 7.78
CA VAL A 67 9.89 2.36 6.93
C VAL A 67 9.29 1.60 5.75
N VAL A 68 10.08 0.73 5.12
CA VAL A 68 9.61 -0.11 4.00
C VAL A 68 8.52 -1.08 4.47
N ASP A 69 8.73 -1.76 5.59
CA ASP A 69 7.76 -2.70 6.17
C ASP A 69 6.44 -1.97 6.48
N ALA A 70 6.50 -0.78 7.07
CA ALA A 70 5.32 0.02 7.38
C ALA A 70 4.58 0.51 6.12
N ALA A 71 5.32 0.91 5.07
CA ALA A 71 4.73 1.33 3.80
C ALA A 71 4.10 0.16 3.02
N LEU A 72 4.66 -1.03 3.17
CA LEU A 72 4.20 -2.26 2.51
C LEU A 72 3.16 -3.03 3.33
N ASP A 73 2.83 -2.59 4.56
CA ASP A 73 1.79 -3.22 5.38
C ASP A 73 0.46 -3.30 4.61
N PRO A 74 -0.11 -4.50 4.39
CA PRO A 74 -1.38 -4.65 3.69
C PRO A 74 -2.61 -4.28 4.54
N ALA A 75 -2.49 -4.31 5.86
CA ALA A 75 -3.64 -4.21 6.77
C ALA A 75 -4.49 -2.93 6.60
N PRO A 76 -3.94 -1.73 6.36
CA PRO A 76 -4.75 -0.55 6.07
C PRO A 76 -5.59 -0.71 4.79
N THR A 77 -4.99 -1.25 3.73
CA THR A 77 -5.68 -1.47 2.45
C THR A 77 -6.77 -2.53 2.59
N GLU A 78 -6.49 -3.63 3.28
CA GLU A 78 -7.48 -4.68 3.58
C GLU A 78 -8.70 -4.12 4.31
N ARG A 79 -8.50 -3.25 5.32
CA ARG A 79 -9.61 -2.58 6.02
C ARG A 79 -10.44 -1.68 5.11
N GLU A 80 -9.78 -0.94 4.19
CA GLU A 80 -10.49 -0.08 3.24
C GLU A 80 -11.29 -0.91 2.23
N LEU A 81 -10.75 -2.03 1.75
CA LEU A 81 -11.46 -2.97 0.86
C LEU A 81 -12.67 -3.60 1.53
N ASN A 82 -12.54 -4.03 2.79
CA ASN A 82 -13.64 -4.57 3.59
C ASN A 82 -14.76 -3.53 3.89
N ALA A 83 -14.46 -2.24 3.78
CA ALA A 83 -15.43 -1.17 4.02
C ALA A 83 -16.23 -0.79 2.76
N ILE A 84 -15.96 -1.39 1.61
CA ILE A 84 -16.71 -1.15 0.37
C ILE A 84 -18.15 -1.63 0.57
N ASP A 85 -19.13 -0.78 0.22
CA ASP A 85 -20.54 -1.09 0.36
C ASP A 85 -20.93 -2.30 -0.51
N PRO A 86 -21.34 -3.42 0.09
CA PRO A 86 -21.72 -4.63 -0.66
C PRO A 86 -23.00 -4.47 -1.49
N SER A 87 -23.78 -3.42 -1.25
CA SER A 87 -25.01 -3.12 -2.02
C SER A 87 -24.75 -2.48 -3.37
N LEU A 88 -23.54 -1.98 -3.61
CA LEU A 88 -23.15 -1.41 -4.89
C LEU A 88 -23.14 -2.48 -6.00
N PRO A 89 -23.43 -2.09 -7.26
CA PRO A 89 -23.22 -2.95 -8.42
C PRO A 89 -21.79 -3.51 -8.45
N PHE A 90 -21.63 -4.71 -8.96
CA PHE A 90 -20.32 -5.40 -8.99
C PHE A 90 -19.21 -4.56 -9.61
N GLU A 91 -19.49 -3.94 -10.77
CA GLU A 91 -18.52 -3.07 -11.45
C GLU A 91 -18.09 -1.89 -10.57
N ASP A 92 -19.03 -1.25 -9.87
CA ASP A 92 -18.71 -0.11 -9.00
C ASP A 92 -17.91 -0.54 -7.78
N ARG A 93 -18.18 -1.72 -7.20
CA ARG A 93 -17.33 -2.32 -6.15
C ARG A 93 -15.90 -2.55 -6.63
N LEU A 94 -15.73 -3.04 -7.87
CA LEU A 94 -14.40 -3.20 -8.46
C LEU A 94 -13.70 -1.86 -8.69
N VAL A 95 -14.42 -0.83 -9.13
CA VAL A 95 -13.86 0.52 -9.31
C VAL A 95 -13.39 1.10 -7.98
N GLU A 96 -14.15 0.93 -6.91
CA GLU A 96 -13.72 1.34 -5.56
C GLU A 96 -12.49 0.55 -5.11
N ALA A 97 -12.49 -0.76 -5.27
CA ALA A 97 -11.36 -1.62 -4.92
C ALA A 97 -10.08 -1.23 -5.68
N VAL A 98 -10.18 -1.02 -6.98
CA VAL A 98 -9.06 -0.56 -7.83
C VAL A 98 -8.58 0.82 -7.37
N THR A 99 -9.49 1.75 -7.05
CA THR A 99 -9.13 3.09 -6.55
C THR A 99 -8.33 3.01 -5.25
N ILE A 100 -8.74 2.14 -4.32
CA ILE A 100 -8.02 1.89 -3.05
C ILE A 100 -6.61 1.33 -3.35
N MET A 101 -6.53 0.33 -4.23
CA MET A 101 -5.25 -0.27 -4.61
C MET A 101 -4.33 0.70 -5.36
N GLN A 102 -4.86 1.56 -6.23
CA GLN A 102 -4.09 2.61 -6.92
C GLN A 102 -3.52 3.63 -5.93
N ARG A 103 -4.30 4.08 -4.93
CA ARG A 103 -3.79 4.96 -3.87
C ARG A 103 -2.63 4.32 -3.11
N ARG A 104 -2.72 3.03 -2.82
CA ARG A 104 -1.61 2.26 -2.21
C ARG A 104 -0.40 2.23 -3.14
N ALA A 105 -0.57 1.86 -4.40
CA ALA A 105 0.51 1.78 -5.38
C ALA A 105 1.23 3.12 -5.52
N ASN A 106 0.49 4.22 -5.64
CA ASN A 106 1.03 5.58 -5.77
C ASN A 106 1.83 6.04 -4.55
N ARG A 107 1.57 5.50 -3.36
CA ARG A 107 2.40 5.76 -2.15
C ARG A 107 3.67 4.91 -2.14
N ILE A 108 3.60 3.69 -2.65
CA ILE A 108 4.70 2.72 -2.59
C ILE A 108 5.74 2.95 -3.70
N TRP A 109 5.30 3.25 -4.92
CA TRP A 109 6.21 3.38 -6.06
C TRP A 109 7.31 4.43 -5.87
N PRO A 110 7.02 5.66 -5.38
CA PRO A 110 8.06 6.65 -5.11
C PRO A 110 9.09 6.17 -4.07
N LEU A 111 8.64 5.47 -3.03
CA LEU A 111 9.54 4.91 -2.02
C LEU A 111 10.44 3.83 -2.63
N ILE A 112 9.87 2.89 -3.38
CA ILE A 112 10.65 1.84 -4.06
C ILE A 112 11.68 2.46 -5.00
N ALA A 113 11.30 3.47 -5.77
CA ALA A 113 12.19 4.17 -6.68
C ALA A 113 13.34 4.89 -5.94
N SER A 114 13.05 5.50 -4.78
CA SER A 114 14.04 6.27 -4.03
C SER A 114 15.09 5.40 -3.32
N ILE A 115 14.72 4.20 -2.84
CA ILE A 115 15.63 3.32 -2.09
C ILE A 115 16.43 2.35 -2.97
N GLY A 116 16.03 2.18 -4.24
CA GLY A 116 16.65 1.20 -5.16
C GLY A 116 16.28 -0.24 -4.83
N GLU A 117 16.70 -1.18 -5.70
CA GLU A 117 16.30 -2.59 -5.58
C GLU A 117 17.03 -3.38 -4.49
N THR A 118 18.19 -2.91 -4.06
CA THR A 118 19.12 -3.67 -3.21
C THR A 118 19.06 -3.32 -1.73
N HIS A 119 18.36 -2.25 -1.32
CA HIS A 119 18.49 -1.69 0.03
C HIS A 119 17.45 -2.19 1.05
N ALA A 120 16.39 -2.85 0.61
CA ALA A 120 15.40 -3.39 1.53
C ALA A 120 14.80 -4.69 1.01
N ARG A 121 14.61 -5.63 1.92
CA ARG A 121 13.88 -6.86 1.62
C ARG A 121 12.42 -6.51 1.36
N ARG A 122 11.89 -6.92 0.20
CA ARG A 122 10.48 -6.75 -0.14
C ARG A 122 9.73 -8.03 0.18
N PRO A 123 8.62 -7.96 0.90
CA PRO A 123 7.73 -9.10 1.06
C PRO A 123 7.10 -9.46 -0.30
N ALA A 124 6.57 -10.68 -0.39
CA ALA A 124 5.72 -11.05 -1.51
C ALA A 124 4.53 -10.06 -1.62
N PRO A 125 4.02 -9.81 -2.84
CA PRO A 125 2.82 -8.99 -3.00
C PRO A 125 1.68 -9.56 -2.15
N PRO A 126 0.96 -8.72 -1.37
CA PRO A 126 -0.10 -9.19 -0.51
C PRO A 126 -1.25 -9.79 -1.32
N ASP A 127 -1.85 -10.83 -0.81
CA ASP A 127 -3.12 -11.35 -1.29
C ASP A 127 -4.23 -10.75 -0.43
N PHE A 128 -5.11 -9.94 -1.03
CA PHE A 128 -6.18 -9.25 -0.32
C PHE A 128 -7.42 -10.15 -0.28
N GLU A 129 -7.78 -10.65 0.92
CA GLU A 129 -8.95 -11.50 1.09
C GLU A 129 -10.24 -10.77 0.71
N ALA A 130 -10.37 -9.50 1.12
CA ALA A 130 -11.52 -8.69 0.75
C ALA A 130 -11.69 -8.52 -0.78
N LEU A 131 -10.58 -8.39 -1.52
CA LEU A 131 -10.65 -8.35 -2.98
C LEU A 131 -11.11 -9.69 -3.55
N HIS A 132 -10.64 -10.80 -2.99
CA HIS A 132 -11.08 -12.14 -3.37
C HIS A 132 -12.59 -12.30 -3.13
N GLU A 133 -13.10 -11.90 -1.97
CA GLU A 133 -14.53 -11.96 -1.64
C GLU A 133 -15.40 -11.14 -2.60
N ILE A 134 -14.95 -9.91 -2.97
CA ILE A 134 -15.65 -9.07 -3.95
C ILE A 134 -15.77 -9.79 -5.30
N VAL A 135 -14.68 -10.42 -5.76
CA VAL A 135 -14.63 -11.13 -7.05
C VAL A 135 -15.41 -12.45 -6.98
N ALA A 136 -15.35 -13.19 -5.87
CA ALA A 136 -16.02 -14.47 -5.67
C ALA A 136 -17.56 -14.35 -5.73
N ALA A 137 -18.11 -13.20 -5.40
CA ALA A 137 -19.55 -12.94 -5.52
C ALA A 137 -20.09 -13.14 -6.95
N GLU A 138 -19.23 -13.03 -7.96
CA GLU A 138 -19.60 -13.19 -9.39
C GLU A 138 -18.90 -14.41 -10.05
N GLU A 139 -18.35 -15.32 -9.27
CA GLU A 139 -17.54 -16.46 -9.77
C GLU A 139 -18.22 -17.25 -10.89
N PRO A 140 -19.55 -17.51 -10.90
CA PRO A 140 -20.19 -18.23 -11.99
C PRO A 140 -20.11 -17.52 -13.35
N ARG A 141 -19.80 -16.22 -13.36
CA ARG A 141 -19.67 -15.39 -14.55
C ARG A 141 -18.21 -15.18 -14.99
N LEU A 142 -17.25 -15.71 -14.24
CA LEU A 142 -15.84 -15.55 -14.52
C LEU A 142 -15.31 -16.66 -15.42
N ARG A 143 -14.33 -16.35 -16.26
CA ARG A 143 -13.58 -17.33 -17.07
C ARG A 143 -12.49 -18.06 -16.29
N ALA A 144 -12.13 -17.54 -15.12
CA ALA A 144 -11.12 -18.09 -14.21
C ALA A 144 -11.74 -18.23 -12.82
N ASP A 145 -11.14 -19.03 -11.95
CA ASP A 145 -11.52 -19.04 -10.53
C ASP A 145 -11.31 -17.65 -9.88
N SER A 146 -12.09 -17.38 -8.85
CA SER A 146 -12.12 -16.07 -8.19
C SER A 146 -10.75 -15.62 -7.65
N ALA A 147 -9.96 -16.56 -7.12
CA ALA A 147 -8.62 -16.27 -6.62
C ALA A 147 -7.66 -15.85 -7.75
N THR A 148 -7.74 -16.52 -8.90
CA THR A 148 -6.95 -16.14 -10.09
C THR A 148 -7.41 -14.80 -10.63
N ALA A 149 -8.71 -14.54 -10.73
CA ALA A 149 -9.26 -13.28 -11.20
C ALA A 149 -8.86 -12.10 -10.27
N ALA A 150 -8.95 -12.28 -8.95
CA ALA A 150 -8.50 -11.27 -7.98
C ALA A 150 -7.00 -10.96 -8.11
N ARG A 151 -6.15 -11.99 -8.28
CA ARG A 151 -4.71 -11.79 -8.53
C ARG A 151 -4.44 -11.05 -9.83
N GLN A 152 -5.19 -11.35 -10.90
CA GLN A 152 -5.07 -10.66 -12.19
C GLN A 152 -5.45 -9.18 -12.06
N LEU A 153 -6.57 -8.86 -11.41
CA LEU A 153 -7.00 -7.47 -11.18
C LEU A 153 -5.95 -6.71 -10.37
N ARG A 154 -5.45 -7.30 -9.29
CA ARG A 154 -4.38 -6.72 -8.48
C ARG A 154 -3.11 -6.46 -9.29
N ALA A 155 -2.67 -7.44 -10.09
CA ALA A 155 -1.48 -7.31 -10.91
C ALA A 155 -1.65 -6.23 -11.99
N LEU A 156 -2.80 -6.18 -12.66
CA LEU A 156 -3.14 -5.15 -13.64
C LEU A 156 -3.15 -3.76 -12.99
N THR A 157 -3.80 -3.61 -11.84
CA THR A 157 -3.81 -2.34 -11.09
C THR A 157 -2.40 -1.89 -10.73
N TRP A 158 -1.58 -2.80 -10.22
CA TRP A 158 -0.20 -2.52 -9.82
C TRP A 158 0.67 -2.08 -11.00
N ALA A 159 0.60 -2.80 -12.13
CA ALA A 159 1.35 -2.48 -13.35
C ALA A 159 0.92 -1.13 -13.96
N SER A 160 -0.40 -0.89 -14.06
CA SER A 160 -0.97 0.33 -14.62
C SER A 160 -0.74 1.58 -13.74
N SER A 161 -0.40 1.38 -12.46
CA SER A 161 -0.07 2.47 -11.53
C SER A 161 1.43 2.75 -11.46
N ASN A 162 2.27 1.98 -12.18
CA ASN A 162 3.71 2.19 -12.18
C ASN A 162 4.10 3.14 -13.31
N PRO A 163 4.64 4.35 -13.00
CA PRO A 163 4.97 5.34 -14.04
C PRO A 163 6.11 4.90 -14.97
N VAL A 164 6.93 3.91 -14.56
CA VAL A 164 8.02 3.37 -15.39
C VAL A 164 7.52 2.29 -16.33
N LEU A 165 6.62 1.41 -15.86
CA LEU A 165 6.06 0.32 -16.67
C LEU A 165 4.97 0.83 -17.61
N PHE A 166 4.19 1.80 -17.18
CA PHE A 166 3.12 2.39 -17.97
C PHE A 166 3.58 3.75 -18.48
N ALA A 167 4.26 3.75 -19.64
CA ALA A 167 4.73 4.96 -20.29
C ALA A 167 3.53 5.75 -20.84
N GLY A 168 3.07 6.75 -20.11
CA GLY A 168 1.94 7.59 -20.48
C GLY A 168 1.09 8.02 -19.29
N GLU A 169 -0.12 8.48 -19.57
CA GLU A 169 -1.08 8.82 -18.53
C GLU A 169 -1.57 7.53 -17.85
N PRO A 170 -1.51 7.43 -16.50
CA PRO A 170 -1.98 6.25 -15.78
C PRO A 170 -3.46 5.97 -16.09
N LEU A 171 -3.82 4.69 -16.23
CA LEU A 171 -5.22 4.33 -16.39
C LEU A 171 -6.03 4.73 -15.16
N THR A 172 -7.24 5.21 -15.40
CA THR A 172 -8.23 5.42 -14.34
C THR A 172 -8.70 4.07 -13.79
N ALA A 173 -9.26 4.06 -12.58
CA ALA A 173 -9.81 2.84 -11.98
C ALA A 173 -10.89 2.21 -12.89
N ARG A 174 -11.73 3.02 -13.52
CA ARG A 174 -12.78 2.54 -14.42
C ARG A 174 -12.20 1.91 -15.69
N GLU A 175 -11.15 2.46 -16.26
CA GLU A 175 -10.48 1.87 -17.44
C GLU A 175 -9.84 0.54 -17.08
N ILE A 176 -9.18 0.43 -15.92
CA ILE A 176 -8.60 -0.83 -15.43
C ILE A 176 -9.69 -1.90 -15.27
N VAL A 177 -10.82 -1.54 -14.63
CA VAL A 177 -11.96 -2.45 -14.46
C VAL A 177 -12.56 -2.86 -15.80
N THR A 178 -12.70 -1.94 -16.74
CA THR A 178 -13.20 -2.24 -18.09
C THR A 178 -12.29 -3.25 -18.79
N VAL A 179 -10.97 -3.04 -18.79
CA VAL A 179 -10.00 -3.99 -19.37
C VAL A 179 -10.09 -5.35 -18.69
N PHE A 180 -10.17 -5.37 -17.36
CA PHE A 180 -10.30 -6.59 -16.58
C PHE A 180 -11.57 -7.37 -16.91
N LEU A 181 -12.74 -6.71 -16.92
CA LEU A 181 -14.02 -7.36 -17.16
C LEU A 181 -14.12 -7.94 -18.58
N HIS A 182 -13.61 -7.26 -19.59
CA HIS A 182 -13.57 -7.80 -20.96
C HIS A 182 -12.63 -9.02 -21.07
N GLY A 183 -11.61 -9.13 -20.21
CA GLY A 183 -10.70 -10.27 -20.17
C GLY A 183 -11.24 -11.48 -19.40
N VAL A 184 -12.04 -11.29 -18.35
CA VAL A 184 -12.42 -12.34 -17.39
C VAL A 184 -13.90 -12.73 -17.40
N LEU A 185 -14.81 -11.88 -17.90
CA LEU A 185 -16.21 -12.24 -18.01
C LEU A 185 -16.44 -13.16 -19.21
N VAL A 186 -17.29 -14.16 -19.05
CA VAL A 186 -17.84 -14.94 -20.17
C VAL A 186 -18.89 -14.07 -20.84
N ASP A 187 -18.73 -13.80 -22.15
CA ASP A 187 -19.76 -13.13 -22.93
C ASP A 187 -21.04 -13.96 -22.82
N GLY A 188 -22.13 -13.35 -22.35
CA GLY A 188 -23.42 -14.00 -22.33
C GLY A 188 -23.73 -14.44 -23.77
N CYS A 189 -23.88 -15.75 -23.99
CA CYS A 189 -24.16 -16.33 -25.28
C CYS A 189 -25.36 -15.62 -25.90
N THR A 190 -25.13 -14.70 -26.81
CA THR A 190 -26.12 -14.35 -27.85
C THR A 190 -26.07 -15.45 -28.89
N HIS A 191 -26.57 -16.65 -28.54
CA HIS A 191 -27.05 -17.59 -29.54
C HIS A 191 -28.41 -17.08 -29.98
N GLY A 192 -28.38 -16.05 -30.82
CA GLY A 192 -29.46 -15.79 -31.77
C GLY A 192 -29.41 -16.94 -32.79
N GLY A 193 -30.24 -17.94 -32.57
CA GLY A 193 -30.53 -18.91 -33.59
C GLY A 193 -31.20 -18.19 -34.78
N ASP A 194 -30.55 -18.20 -35.92
CA ASP A 194 -31.21 -18.13 -37.22
C ASP A 194 -31.17 -19.53 -37.80
N GLY A 195 -32.26 -20.25 -37.50
CA GLY A 195 -32.70 -21.35 -38.32
C GLY A 195 -33.59 -20.82 -39.43
N SER A 196 -33.17 -21.02 -40.63
CA SER A 196 -34.05 -21.20 -41.83
C SER A 196 -33.28 -21.89 -42.93
#